data_9db9c562dd95bdc03236a14c67d0896a
#
_entry.id   9db9c562dd95bdc03236a14c67d0896a
#
_cell.length_a   1.000
_cell.length_b   1.000
_cell.length_c   1.000
_cell.angle_alpha   90.00
_cell.angle_beta   90.00
_cell.angle_gamma   90.00
#
_symmetry.space_group_name_H-M   'P 1'
#
loop_
_entity.id
_entity.type
_entity.pdbx_description
1 polymer ?
#
loop_
_entity_poly.entity_id
_entity_poly.type
_entity_poly.pdbx_seq_one_letter_code
_entity_poly.pdbx_strand_id
1 'polypeptide(L)'
;MSSSSWKSFLMTTSTKNPAEYVKKSNDGASRKSPRTVLVGVPSSPGFAMGTVFPIANREFSVVEETLPESRIPAEEQMFLKAITKTAKEIAQIKEISESRAGVKDSLIFATHLMILQDPGLVNGVLDKIKKKRKNAKWAVHVVFGAYIEKFEKINSPAMRDKAADLRDLYNRLMSAMDDSGPVLEDVAGEHGIVLVAHEFVPSFLMTLKPGQVNAIVMDTGGRTSHVAILARALQIPAVGGLRNVAALVKNGDTIIVDGSGGKVIINPNDDDVRKFHERQEIFERQRRELFTMRQLEPMTRDGKYIVLHANIELPTEADKVADFGATGIGLYRSEFLFFKKDVPTQSEQESAYRHILETMAPYPVVIRTLDAGGDKLVTGVSAVNESNPFMGWRSIRVCLDREDIFITQLRALLLANTQGNLRLLLPMISSMSELRRAKACIAKARKQLEDEGHKPAVVKVGAMIEVPAAVMIVDKLAKEVDFFSLGTNDLIQFTLAVDRTNELITDMFQPHHPSVLSMIYQTVVAAHREGIPVAVCGEMSADPMSVLLLVGLGVDELSMTPWSVMTTKKIIRSINFEDVRDTALTVLQMDDAEAVNAFLYKKYAQTITELGISSFVGQVEK
;
A
#
# COMPACT_ATOMS: atom_id res chain seq x y z
N MET A 1 -28.29 -8.82 -1.78
CA MET A 1 -27.86 -10.00 -1.01
C MET A 1 -26.75 -9.53 -0.07
N SER A 2 -26.80 -9.59 1.12
CA SER A 2 -27.57 -9.64 2.34
C SER A 2 -26.60 -9.32 3.48
N SER A 3 -27.03 -8.44 4.36
CA SER A 3 -26.35 -7.95 5.57
C SER A 3 -25.95 -9.03 6.60
N SER A 4 -25.97 -10.31 6.23
CA SER A 4 -25.75 -11.43 7.17
C SER A 4 -24.28 -11.89 7.30
N SER A 5 -23.42 -11.59 6.35
CA SER A 5 -22.02 -12.07 6.39
C SER A 5 -21.13 -11.30 7.37
N TRP A 6 -21.48 -10.04 7.67
CA TRP A 6 -20.72 -9.18 8.59
C TRP A 6 -21.10 -9.33 10.06
N LYS A 7 -22.34 -9.75 10.36
CA LYS A 7 -22.70 -10.11 11.74
C LYS A 7 -21.91 -11.30 12.26
N SER A 8 -21.56 -12.23 11.38
CA SER A 8 -20.68 -13.36 11.69
C SER A 8 -19.25 -12.93 11.98
N PHE A 9 -18.72 -11.92 11.26
CA PHE A 9 -17.34 -11.43 11.46
C PHE A 9 -17.15 -10.61 12.75
N LEU A 10 -18.20 -9.88 13.18
CA LEU A 10 -18.19 -9.12 14.44
C LEU A 10 -18.42 -10.00 15.67
N MET A 11 -18.97 -11.21 15.51
CA MET A 11 -19.21 -12.14 16.63
C MET A 11 -18.11 -13.18 16.81
N THR A 12 -17.11 -13.27 15.91
CA THR A 12 -16.00 -14.23 16.06
C THR A 12 -14.76 -13.67 16.76
N THR A 13 -14.77 -12.42 17.23
CA THR A 13 -13.86 -12.03 18.32
C THR A 13 -14.45 -12.57 19.62
N SER A 14 -14.29 -13.89 19.82
CA SER A 14 -14.73 -14.60 21.00
C SER A 14 -14.15 -13.94 22.25
N THR A 15 -15.03 -13.35 23.04
CA THR A 15 -14.79 -13.03 24.44
C THR A 15 -14.65 -14.32 25.23
N LYS A 16 -13.58 -15.08 25.02
CA LYS A 16 -13.14 -16.09 25.97
C LYS A 16 -12.42 -15.37 27.10
N ASN A 17 -12.87 -15.66 28.30
CA ASN A 17 -12.40 -15.09 29.56
C ASN A 17 -10.86 -15.14 29.64
N PRO A 18 -10.14 -14.00 29.83
CA PRO A 18 -8.69 -13.94 29.90
C PRO A 18 -8.07 -14.87 30.96
N ALA A 19 -8.84 -15.25 31.97
CA ALA A 19 -8.42 -16.17 33.03
C ALA A 19 -8.15 -17.61 32.51
N GLU A 20 -8.64 -18.01 31.35
CA GLU A 20 -8.37 -19.33 30.77
C GLU A 20 -7.02 -19.42 30.06
N TYR A 21 -6.46 -18.30 29.59
CA TYR A 21 -5.15 -18.28 28.92
C TYR A 21 -3.99 -18.45 29.89
N VAL A 22 -4.16 -18.05 31.17
CA VAL A 22 -3.11 -18.15 32.18
C VAL A 22 -3.01 -19.60 32.76
N LYS A 23 -4.06 -20.43 32.64
CA LYS A 23 -4.10 -21.77 33.28
C LYS A 23 -3.56 -22.92 32.44
N LYS A 24 -3.24 -22.73 31.13
CA LYS A 24 -2.76 -23.85 30.27
C LYS A 24 -1.25 -23.91 30.03
N SER A 25 -0.45 -23.03 30.64
CA SER A 25 1.01 -22.98 30.41
C SER A 25 1.86 -23.50 31.57
N ASN A 26 1.34 -24.40 32.40
CA ASN A 26 2.13 -25.00 33.48
C ASN A 26 2.32 -26.49 33.24
N ASP A 27 3.13 -26.85 32.25
CA ASP A 27 3.90 -28.12 32.24
C ASP A 27 4.95 -28.01 31.11
N GLY A 28 6.18 -27.82 31.51
CA GLY A 28 7.35 -27.81 30.64
C GLY A 28 8.26 -26.61 30.95
N ALA A 29 9.18 -26.76 31.88
CA ALA A 29 10.12 -25.72 32.32
C ALA A 29 11.16 -25.33 31.24
N SER A 30 10.74 -24.68 30.19
CA SER A 30 11.60 -23.81 29.38
C SER A 30 11.64 -22.45 30.08
N ARG A 31 12.80 -21.97 30.51
CA ARG A 31 12.96 -20.63 31.13
C ARG A 31 12.44 -19.57 30.14
N LYS A 32 11.34 -18.91 30.49
CA LYS A 32 10.80 -17.75 29.72
C LYS A 32 11.86 -16.67 29.57
N SER A 33 11.82 -15.98 28.47
CA SER A 33 12.67 -14.79 28.25
C SER A 33 12.33 -13.71 29.29
N PRO A 34 13.28 -12.83 29.69
CA PRO A 34 13.00 -11.77 30.64
C PRO A 34 12.00 -10.76 30.06
N ARG A 35 11.23 -10.08 30.94
CA ARG A 35 10.41 -8.94 30.54
C ARG A 35 11.25 -7.91 29.81
N THR A 36 10.91 -7.61 28.57
CA THR A 36 11.64 -6.66 27.73
C THR A 36 10.67 -5.75 27.00
N VAL A 37 10.98 -4.47 26.96
CA VAL A 37 10.22 -3.46 26.22
C VAL A 37 11.05 -2.97 25.06
N LEU A 38 10.49 -3.06 23.85
CA LEU A 38 11.12 -2.61 22.62
C LEU A 38 10.26 -1.53 21.96
N VAL A 39 10.91 -0.62 21.25
CA VAL A 39 10.25 0.40 20.45
C VAL A 39 10.79 0.29 19.03
N GLY A 40 9.89 0.17 18.09
CA GLY A 40 10.16 0.05 16.66
C GLY A 40 9.29 1.01 15.85
N VAL A 41 9.15 0.72 14.58
CA VAL A 41 8.37 1.51 13.62
C VAL A 41 6.94 1.00 13.57
N PRO A 42 5.91 1.83 13.83
CA PRO A 42 4.51 1.48 13.65
C PRO A 42 4.26 1.10 12.19
N SER A 43 3.93 -0.17 11.92
CA SER A 43 3.78 -0.69 10.55
C SER A 43 2.33 -0.95 10.17
N SER A 44 1.49 -1.41 11.11
CA SER A 44 0.04 -1.55 10.94
C SER A 44 -0.64 -1.29 12.28
N PRO A 45 -1.68 -0.43 12.33
CA PRO A 45 -2.29 -0.01 13.60
C PRO A 45 -3.10 -1.12 14.26
N GLY A 46 -3.25 -1.03 15.59
CA GLY A 46 -4.03 -1.94 16.41
C GLY A 46 -3.26 -2.44 17.62
N PHE A 47 -3.98 -3.13 18.48
CA PHE A 47 -3.45 -3.70 19.71
C PHE A 47 -3.69 -5.20 19.72
N ALA A 48 -2.66 -5.98 20.02
CA ALA A 48 -2.77 -7.42 20.14
C ALA A 48 -1.91 -7.97 21.27
N MET A 49 -2.39 -9.04 21.88
CA MET A 49 -1.64 -9.87 22.81
C MET A 49 -1.78 -11.34 22.35
N GLY A 50 -0.70 -12.09 22.46
CA GLY A 50 -0.71 -13.50 22.07
C GLY A 50 0.56 -14.22 22.46
N THR A 51 0.60 -15.48 22.04
CA THR A 51 1.77 -16.34 22.22
C THR A 51 2.73 -16.14 21.06
N VAL A 52 4.01 -15.99 21.34
CA VAL A 52 5.06 -15.87 20.35
C VAL A 52 5.20 -17.17 19.56
N PHE A 53 5.13 -17.05 18.25
CA PHE A 53 5.54 -18.08 17.31
C PHE A 53 6.71 -17.53 16.48
N PRO A 54 7.96 -17.90 16.81
CA PRO A 54 9.12 -17.41 16.09
C PRO A 54 9.22 -18.12 14.73
N ILE A 55 9.26 -17.32 13.67
CA ILE A 55 9.61 -17.81 12.34
C ILE A 55 11.13 -17.76 12.24
N ALA A 56 11.77 -18.89 12.50
CA ALA A 56 13.21 -18.98 12.32
C ALA A 56 13.55 -18.90 10.83
N ASN A 57 14.54 -18.08 10.48
CA ASN A 57 15.24 -18.29 9.22
C ASN A 57 15.89 -19.69 9.34
N ARG A 58 15.37 -20.65 8.57
CA ARG A 58 15.97 -22.00 8.54
C ARG A 58 17.38 -21.87 8.01
N GLU A 59 18.37 -22.00 8.88
CA GLU A 59 19.74 -22.23 8.44
C GLU A 59 19.81 -23.67 7.92
N PHE A 60 19.92 -23.80 6.61
CA PHE A 60 20.11 -25.11 6.00
C PHE A 60 21.56 -25.54 6.21
N SER A 61 21.75 -26.70 6.84
CA SER A 61 23.08 -27.31 6.92
C SER A 61 23.45 -27.83 5.55
N VAL A 62 24.27 -27.05 4.84
CA VAL A 62 24.72 -27.38 3.48
C VAL A 62 26.13 -27.94 3.56
N VAL A 63 26.25 -29.25 3.39
CA VAL A 63 27.54 -29.94 3.33
C VAL A 63 27.91 -30.21 1.87
N GLU A 64 29.13 -29.88 1.49
CA GLU A 64 29.65 -30.21 0.16
C GLU A 64 29.97 -31.70 0.09
N GLU A 65 29.28 -32.44 -0.77
CA GLU A 65 29.53 -33.86 -1.02
C GLU A 65 29.92 -34.08 -2.48
N THR A 66 30.98 -34.87 -2.70
CA THR A 66 31.35 -35.32 -4.05
C THR A 66 30.65 -36.62 -4.38
N LEU A 67 29.86 -36.63 -5.43
CA LEU A 67 29.00 -37.73 -5.80
C LEU A 67 29.70 -38.76 -6.72
N PRO A 68 29.46 -40.08 -6.50
CA PRO A 68 29.73 -41.08 -7.50
C PRO A 68 28.78 -40.91 -8.71
N GLU A 69 29.21 -41.32 -9.90
CA GLU A 69 28.41 -41.18 -11.14
C GLU A 69 27.00 -41.75 -11.03
N SER A 70 26.85 -42.85 -10.31
CA SER A 70 25.53 -43.51 -10.11
C SER A 70 24.53 -42.68 -9.36
N ARG A 71 24.95 -41.69 -8.55
CA ARG A 71 24.03 -40.82 -7.77
C ARG A 71 23.64 -39.52 -8.50
N ILE A 72 24.35 -39.16 -9.56
CA ILE A 72 24.08 -37.92 -10.30
C ILE A 72 22.62 -37.82 -10.77
N PRO A 73 22.01 -38.85 -11.42
CA PRO A 73 20.64 -38.77 -11.89
C PRO A 73 19.61 -38.55 -10.76
N ALA A 74 19.86 -39.13 -9.58
CA ALA A 74 18.98 -38.96 -8.43
C ALA A 74 19.01 -37.52 -7.88
N GLU A 75 20.20 -36.91 -7.82
CA GLU A 75 20.36 -35.52 -7.37
C GLU A 75 19.76 -34.52 -8.37
N GLU A 76 19.91 -34.77 -9.66
CA GLU A 76 19.22 -33.98 -10.69
C GLU A 76 17.71 -34.06 -10.55
N GLN A 77 17.18 -35.26 -10.38
CA GLN A 77 15.75 -35.47 -10.21
C GLN A 77 15.22 -34.81 -8.93
N MET A 78 15.98 -34.83 -7.84
CA MET A 78 15.65 -34.14 -6.58
C MET A 78 15.54 -32.63 -6.82
N PHE A 79 16.52 -32.00 -7.50
CA PHE A 79 16.48 -30.58 -7.82
C PHE A 79 15.30 -30.21 -8.73
N LEU A 80 15.06 -30.95 -9.82
CA LEU A 80 13.97 -30.69 -10.74
C LEU A 80 12.58 -30.89 -10.10
N LYS A 81 12.45 -31.89 -9.22
CA LYS A 81 11.22 -32.07 -8.42
C LYS A 81 11.01 -30.89 -7.46
N ALA A 82 12.07 -30.40 -6.81
CA ALA A 82 12.00 -29.25 -5.93
C ALA A 82 11.58 -27.99 -6.69
N ILE A 83 12.13 -27.72 -7.90
CA ILE A 83 11.67 -26.62 -8.76
C ILE A 83 10.18 -26.76 -9.08
N THR A 84 9.73 -27.94 -9.50
CA THR A 84 8.33 -28.18 -9.88
C THR A 84 7.39 -27.99 -8.68
N LYS A 85 7.77 -28.50 -7.50
CA LYS A 85 7.01 -28.35 -6.25
C LYS A 85 6.92 -26.86 -5.87
N THR A 86 8.05 -26.16 -5.83
CA THR A 86 8.13 -24.72 -5.50
C THR A 86 7.35 -23.87 -6.50
N ALA A 87 7.44 -24.17 -7.80
CA ALA A 87 6.67 -23.44 -8.82
C ALA A 87 5.16 -23.63 -8.64
N LYS A 88 4.71 -24.84 -8.29
CA LYS A 88 3.29 -25.12 -8.00
C LYS A 88 2.81 -24.37 -6.76
N GLU A 89 3.58 -24.36 -5.69
CA GLU A 89 3.28 -23.61 -4.46
C GLU A 89 3.18 -22.10 -4.75
N ILE A 90 4.13 -21.53 -5.49
CA ILE A 90 4.12 -20.12 -5.87
C ILE A 90 2.92 -19.79 -6.77
N ALA A 91 2.55 -20.67 -7.70
CA ALA A 91 1.38 -20.47 -8.54
C ALA A 91 0.08 -20.44 -7.71
N GLN A 92 -0.06 -21.31 -6.71
CA GLN A 92 -1.20 -21.31 -5.78
C GLN A 92 -1.23 -20.03 -4.92
N ILE A 93 -0.09 -19.59 -4.41
CA ILE A 93 0.02 -18.34 -3.65
C ILE A 93 -0.33 -17.16 -4.55
N LYS A 94 0.09 -17.17 -5.81
CA LYS A 94 -0.26 -16.15 -6.80
C LYS A 94 -1.78 -16.04 -6.99
N GLU A 95 -2.50 -17.16 -7.16
CA GLU A 95 -3.96 -17.16 -7.26
C GLU A 95 -4.64 -16.61 -5.99
N ILE A 96 -4.17 -17.00 -4.81
CA ILE A 96 -4.66 -16.49 -3.53
C ILE A 96 -4.36 -14.99 -3.39
N SER A 97 -3.17 -14.55 -3.81
CA SER A 97 -2.77 -13.15 -3.81
C SER A 97 -3.63 -12.32 -4.75
N GLU A 98 -3.87 -12.80 -5.96
CA GLU A 98 -4.77 -12.16 -6.93
C GLU A 98 -6.18 -11.96 -6.38
N SER A 99 -6.67 -12.92 -5.59
CA SER A 99 -8.02 -12.86 -5.00
C SER A 99 -8.13 -12.02 -3.73
N ARG A 100 -7.04 -11.80 -2.98
CA ARG A 100 -7.07 -11.18 -1.64
C ARG A 100 -6.39 -9.84 -1.53
N ALA A 101 -5.25 -9.65 -2.18
CA ALA A 101 -4.42 -8.45 -2.04
C ALA A 101 -4.11 -7.76 -3.39
N GLY A 102 -4.51 -8.39 -4.50
CA GLY A 102 -4.47 -7.81 -5.83
C GLY A 102 -3.23 -8.12 -6.67
N VAL A 103 -3.24 -7.60 -7.91
CA VAL A 103 -2.28 -7.98 -8.97
C VAL A 103 -0.84 -7.53 -8.66
N LYS A 104 -0.63 -6.44 -7.90
CA LYS A 104 0.74 -5.95 -7.61
C LYS A 104 1.51 -6.94 -6.74
N ASP A 105 0.87 -7.46 -5.71
CA ASP A 105 1.52 -8.42 -4.82
C ASP A 105 1.66 -9.79 -5.49
N SER A 106 0.80 -10.12 -6.48
CA SER A 106 0.93 -11.32 -7.30
C SER A 106 2.08 -11.25 -8.31
N LEU A 107 2.53 -10.04 -8.70
CA LEU A 107 3.66 -9.84 -9.62
C LEU A 107 4.99 -10.30 -9.01
N ILE A 108 5.17 -10.19 -7.72
CA ILE A 108 6.32 -10.76 -7.02
C ILE A 108 6.37 -12.26 -7.31
N PHE A 109 5.22 -12.94 -7.25
CA PHE A 109 5.14 -14.38 -7.54
C PHE A 109 5.33 -14.71 -9.03
N ALA A 110 4.87 -13.84 -9.92
CA ALA A 110 5.18 -13.98 -11.35
C ALA A 110 6.69 -13.86 -11.60
N THR A 111 7.36 -12.91 -10.95
CA THR A 111 8.82 -12.74 -10.99
C THR A 111 9.53 -13.95 -10.40
N HIS A 112 9.06 -14.49 -9.28
CA HIS A 112 9.58 -15.71 -8.67
C HIS A 112 9.48 -16.91 -9.63
N LEU A 113 8.37 -17.09 -10.31
CA LEU A 113 8.19 -18.14 -11.32
C LEU A 113 9.15 -17.95 -12.50
N MET A 114 9.36 -16.72 -12.95
CA MET A 114 10.34 -16.42 -14.02
C MET A 114 11.77 -16.74 -13.60
N ILE A 115 12.17 -16.38 -12.38
CA ILE A 115 13.51 -16.68 -11.85
C ILE A 115 13.71 -18.19 -11.72
N LEU A 116 12.72 -18.95 -11.26
CA LEU A 116 12.78 -20.42 -11.16
C LEU A 116 12.92 -21.09 -12.54
N GLN A 117 12.45 -20.45 -13.59
CA GLN A 117 12.52 -20.94 -14.98
C GLN A 117 13.71 -20.36 -15.75
N ASP A 118 14.52 -19.49 -15.11
CA ASP A 118 15.68 -18.88 -15.77
C ASP A 118 16.71 -19.94 -16.17
N PRO A 119 17.02 -20.08 -17.48
CA PRO A 119 17.95 -21.10 -17.95
C PRO A 119 19.36 -20.95 -17.36
N GLY A 120 19.79 -19.71 -17.06
CA GLY A 120 21.12 -19.46 -16.49
C GLY A 120 21.22 -20.01 -15.07
N LEU A 121 20.16 -19.83 -14.27
CA LEU A 121 20.10 -20.32 -12.90
C LEU A 121 19.94 -21.85 -12.87
N VAL A 122 18.99 -22.40 -13.62
CA VAL A 122 18.73 -23.85 -13.66
C VAL A 122 19.93 -24.62 -14.20
N ASN A 123 20.48 -24.19 -15.35
CA ASN A 123 21.67 -24.84 -15.94
C ASN A 123 22.90 -24.66 -15.05
N GLY A 124 23.02 -23.52 -14.35
CA GLY A 124 24.11 -23.28 -13.40
C GLY A 124 24.13 -24.30 -12.26
N VAL A 125 22.97 -24.69 -11.73
CA VAL A 125 22.85 -25.74 -10.71
C VAL A 125 23.12 -27.12 -11.32
N LEU A 126 22.49 -27.43 -12.46
CA LEU A 126 22.68 -28.73 -13.14
C LEU A 126 24.14 -28.97 -13.55
N ASP A 127 24.87 -27.95 -14.00
CA ASP A 127 26.29 -28.03 -14.34
C ASP A 127 27.16 -28.37 -13.12
N LYS A 128 26.81 -27.84 -11.94
CA LYS A 128 27.53 -28.20 -10.71
C LYS A 128 27.23 -29.64 -10.29
N ILE A 129 26.01 -30.12 -10.47
CA ILE A 129 25.66 -31.52 -10.20
C ILE A 129 26.38 -32.45 -11.20
N LYS A 130 26.23 -32.20 -12.51
CA LYS A 130 26.76 -33.05 -13.59
C LYS A 130 28.27 -32.98 -13.75
N LYS A 131 28.78 -31.75 -13.97
CA LYS A 131 30.17 -31.53 -14.32
C LYS A 131 31.11 -31.52 -13.12
N LYS A 132 30.62 -30.97 -11.98
CA LYS A 132 31.41 -30.88 -10.75
C LYS A 132 31.14 -32.04 -9.79
N ARG A 133 30.16 -32.91 -10.11
CA ARG A 133 29.74 -34.07 -9.30
C ARG A 133 29.42 -33.71 -7.85
N LYS A 134 28.70 -32.60 -7.64
CA LYS A 134 28.33 -32.10 -6.31
C LYS A 134 26.85 -32.38 -6.02
N ASN A 135 26.51 -32.55 -4.75
CA ASN A 135 25.15 -32.74 -4.32
C ASN A 135 24.27 -31.52 -4.61
N ALA A 136 22.98 -31.75 -4.85
CA ALA A 136 22.04 -30.73 -5.30
C ALA A 136 21.90 -29.56 -4.32
N LYS A 137 21.81 -29.81 -3.02
CA LYS A 137 21.69 -28.76 -1.99
C LYS A 137 22.89 -27.80 -2.03
N TRP A 138 24.10 -28.33 -2.11
CA TRP A 138 25.29 -27.50 -2.23
C TRP A 138 25.31 -26.73 -3.55
N ALA A 139 24.92 -27.36 -4.65
CA ALA A 139 24.86 -26.70 -5.96
C ALA A 139 23.89 -25.53 -5.95
N VAL A 140 22.69 -25.67 -5.37
CA VAL A 140 21.71 -24.59 -5.18
C VAL A 140 22.29 -23.50 -4.30
N HIS A 141 22.87 -23.84 -3.16
CA HIS A 141 23.45 -22.89 -2.22
C HIS A 141 24.52 -21.99 -2.90
N VAL A 142 25.43 -22.59 -3.65
CA VAL A 142 26.51 -21.84 -4.31
C VAL A 142 25.99 -20.96 -5.45
N VAL A 143 25.03 -21.46 -6.25
CA VAL A 143 24.50 -20.70 -7.38
C VAL A 143 23.63 -19.54 -6.89
N PHE A 144 22.67 -19.80 -6.02
CA PHE A 144 21.81 -18.74 -5.47
C PHE A 144 22.61 -17.73 -4.65
N GLY A 145 23.57 -18.20 -3.82
CA GLY A 145 24.42 -17.32 -3.03
C GLY A 145 25.21 -16.34 -3.90
N ALA A 146 25.77 -16.81 -5.02
CA ALA A 146 26.49 -15.95 -5.95
C ALA A 146 25.60 -14.87 -6.61
N TYR A 147 24.34 -15.20 -6.94
CA TYR A 147 23.38 -14.22 -7.45
C TYR A 147 22.95 -13.22 -6.37
N ILE A 148 22.65 -13.69 -5.17
CA ILE A 148 22.25 -12.84 -4.02
C ILE A 148 23.38 -11.83 -3.73
N GLU A 149 24.62 -12.29 -3.56
CA GLU A 149 25.79 -11.44 -3.29
C GLU A 149 26.01 -10.40 -4.41
N LYS A 150 25.78 -10.79 -5.66
CA LYS A 150 25.89 -9.87 -6.80
C LYS A 150 24.88 -8.74 -6.73
N PHE A 151 23.64 -9.03 -6.36
CA PHE A 151 22.58 -8.00 -6.22
C PHE A 151 22.78 -7.11 -4.99
N GLU A 152 23.30 -7.66 -3.90
CA GLU A 152 23.61 -6.91 -2.68
C GLU A 152 24.74 -5.89 -2.86
N LYS A 153 25.72 -6.22 -3.70
CA LYS A 153 26.84 -5.31 -4.02
C LYS A 153 26.41 -4.10 -4.86
N ILE A 154 25.24 -4.14 -5.48
CA ILE A 154 24.70 -3.01 -6.22
C ILE A 154 23.99 -2.08 -5.24
N ASN A 155 24.51 -0.87 -5.07
CA ASN A 155 23.94 0.12 -4.16
C ASN A 155 22.66 0.74 -4.73
N SER A 156 21.59 -0.07 -4.79
CA SER A 156 20.25 0.34 -5.25
C SER A 156 19.17 -0.35 -4.41
N PRO A 157 18.17 0.38 -3.90
CA PRO A 157 17.03 -0.21 -3.18
C PRO A 157 16.34 -1.33 -3.97
N ALA A 158 16.06 -1.09 -5.26
CA ALA A 158 15.43 -2.08 -6.14
C ALA A 158 16.25 -3.38 -6.31
N MET A 159 17.58 -3.31 -6.18
CA MET A 159 18.43 -4.50 -6.25
C MET A 159 18.49 -5.24 -4.92
N ARG A 160 18.34 -4.55 -3.80
CA ARG A 160 18.16 -5.17 -2.47
C ARG A 160 16.85 -5.97 -2.39
N ASP A 161 15.77 -5.44 -2.97
CA ASP A 161 14.49 -6.15 -3.05
C ASP A 161 14.64 -7.44 -3.87
N LYS A 162 15.35 -7.40 -5.01
CA LYS A 162 15.66 -8.60 -5.82
C LYS A 162 16.51 -9.63 -5.07
N ALA A 163 17.43 -9.19 -4.22
CA ALA A 163 18.20 -10.10 -3.36
C ALA A 163 17.29 -10.79 -2.32
N ALA A 164 16.31 -10.08 -1.78
CA ALA A 164 15.31 -10.65 -0.87
C ALA A 164 14.42 -11.69 -1.58
N ASP A 165 13.98 -11.42 -2.81
CA ASP A 165 13.22 -12.35 -3.65
C ASP A 165 14.01 -13.65 -3.92
N LEU A 166 15.30 -13.52 -4.25
CA LEU A 166 16.17 -14.67 -4.45
C LEU A 166 16.39 -15.49 -3.18
N ARG A 167 16.44 -14.85 -2.00
CA ARG A 167 16.50 -15.55 -0.72
C ARG A 167 15.22 -16.32 -0.44
N ASP A 168 14.04 -15.75 -0.74
CA ASP A 168 12.77 -16.48 -0.59
C ASP A 168 12.77 -17.74 -1.46
N LEU A 169 13.14 -17.60 -2.73
CA LEU A 169 13.23 -18.75 -3.65
C LEU A 169 14.24 -19.80 -3.20
N TYR A 170 15.41 -19.38 -2.73
CA TYR A 170 16.42 -20.26 -2.16
C TYR A 170 15.88 -21.06 -0.98
N ASN A 171 15.23 -20.38 -0.03
CA ASN A 171 14.66 -21.01 1.16
C ASN A 171 13.54 -22.01 0.82
N ARG A 172 12.70 -21.69 -0.15
CA ARG A 172 11.65 -22.60 -0.64
C ARG A 172 12.21 -23.82 -1.34
N LEU A 173 13.19 -23.63 -2.23
CA LEU A 173 13.84 -24.74 -2.92
C LEU A 173 14.56 -25.68 -1.93
N MET A 174 15.28 -25.12 -0.97
CA MET A 174 15.97 -25.91 0.06
C MET A 174 14.97 -26.69 0.93
N SER A 175 13.86 -26.06 1.33
CA SER A 175 12.78 -26.73 2.07
C SER A 175 12.11 -27.84 1.26
N ALA A 176 11.91 -27.60 -0.06
CA ALA A 176 11.34 -28.61 -0.96
C ALA A 176 12.25 -29.81 -1.17
N MET A 177 13.59 -29.63 -1.10
CA MET A 177 14.58 -30.72 -1.17
C MET A 177 14.72 -31.48 0.14
N ASP A 178 14.39 -30.86 1.29
CA ASP A 178 14.44 -31.53 2.60
C ASP A 178 13.16 -32.30 2.94
N ASP A 179 12.15 -32.27 2.06
CA ASP A 179 10.80 -32.79 2.35
C ASP A 179 10.21 -32.23 3.68
N SER A 180 10.81 -31.18 4.19
CA SER A 180 10.26 -30.42 5.29
C SER A 180 9.08 -29.61 4.74
N GLY A 181 7.90 -29.85 5.32
CA GLY A 181 6.68 -29.12 4.94
C GLY A 181 6.87 -27.60 5.00
N PRO A 182 6.03 -26.82 4.31
CA PRO A 182 6.04 -25.38 4.43
C PRO A 182 5.86 -24.98 5.90
N VAL A 183 6.52 -23.90 6.33
CA VAL A 183 6.37 -23.30 7.69
C VAL A 183 4.90 -23.08 8.10
N LEU A 184 3.99 -23.13 7.15
CA LEU A 184 2.54 -23.03 7.30
C LEU A 184 1.89 -24.23 8.01
N GLU A 185 2.44 -25.45 7.87
CA GLU A 185 1.88 -26.62 8.56
C GLU A 185 2.10 -26.52 10.07
N ASP A 186 3.19 -25.86 10.49
CA ASP A 186 3.49 -25.60 11.89
C ASP A 186 2.55 -24.55 12.51
N VAL A 187 1.97 -23.67 11.70
CA VAL A 187 1.02 -22.61 12.11
C VAL A 187 -0.45 -23.04 11.95
N ALA A 188 -0.72 -24.08 11.17
CA ALA A 188 -2.06 -24.53 10.72
C ALA A 188 -2.94 -25.17 11.82
N GLY A 189 -2.81 -24.87 13.04
CA GLY A 189 -3.71 -25.32 14.13
C GLY A 189 -3.74 -24.34 15.28
N GLU A 190 -2.94 -23.30 15.23
CA GLU A 190 -2.79 -22.32 16.28
C GLU A 190 -3.68 -21.10 16.06
N HIS A 191 -4.30 -20.60 17.10
CA HIS A 191 -5.09 -19.37 17.10
C HIS A 191 -4.54 -18.41 18.15
N GLY A 192 -4.54 -17.11 17.84
CA GLY A 192 -4.12 -16.09 18.80
C GLY A 192 -2.61 -15.95 18.94
N ILE A 193 -1.84 -16.34 17.91
CA ILE A 193 -0.39 -16.24 17.90
C ILE A 193 0.09 -14.86 17.42
N VAL A 194 1.29 -14.50 17.88
CA VAL A 194 2.04 -13.36 17.35
C VAL A 194 3.26 -13.91 16.62
N LEU A 195 3.32 -13.62 15.33
CA LEU A 195 4.45 -14.02 14.49
C LEU A 195 5.63 -13.10 14.74
N VAL A 196 6.79 -13.67 15.01
CA VAL A 196 8.04 -12.93 15.20
C VAL A 196 9.11 -13.47 14.26
N ALA A 197 9.72 -12.58 13.48
CA ALA A 197 10.81 -12.93 12.57
C ALA A 197 11.84 -11.81 12.45
N HIS A 198 13.01 -12.12 11.92
CA HIS A 198 13.96 -11.07 11.48
C HIS A 198 13.35 -10.26 10.35
N GLU A 199 12.82 -10.94 9.35
CA GLU A 199 12.13 -10.37 8.19
C GLU A 199 11.05 -11.36 7.72
N PHE A 200 9.91 -10.85 7.25
CA PHE A 200 8.88 -11.67 6.63
C PHE A 200 8.94 -11.54 5.12
N VAL A 201 8.78 -12.65 4.45
CA VAL A 201 8.53 -12.64 3.01
C VAL A 201 7.06 -12.35 2.76
N PRO A 202 6.73 -11.45 1.83
CA PRO A 202 5.35 -11.08 1.52
C PRO A 202 4.46 -12.28 1.21
N SER A 203 5.01 -13.27 0.51
CA SER A 203 4.33 -14.51 0.15
C SER A 203 3.79 -15.30 1.34
N PHE A 204 4.49 -15.30 2.47
CA PHE A 204 4.04 -15.98 3.68
C PHE A 204 2.78 -15.35 4.26
N LEU A 205 2.72 -14.02 4.30
CA LEU A 205 1.57 -13.31 4.87
C LEU A 205 0.28 -13.54 4.08
N MET A 206 0.39 -13.71 2.76
CA MET A 206 -0.75 -13.97 1.88
C MET A 206 -1.41 -15.34 2.12
N THR A 207 -0.69 -16.27 2.72
CA THR A 207 -1.21 -17.60 3.04
C THR A 207 -1.94 -17.66 4.38
N LEU A 208 -1.83 -16.61 5.20
CA LEU A 208 -2.49 -16.55 6.51
C LEU A 208 -4.02 -16.45 6.36
N LYS A 209 -4.73 -17.20 7.22
CA LYS A 209 -6.19 -17.10 7.29
C LYS A 209 -6.60 -15.96 8.22
N PRO A 210 -7.72 -15.28 7.96
CA PRO A 210 -8.25 -14.28 8.87
C PRO A 210 -8.44 -14.83 10.29
N GLY A 211 -7.93 -14.12 11.31
CA GLY A 211 -8.03 -14.53 12.72
C GLY A 211 -7.03 -15.59 13.18
N GLN A 212 -6.15 -16.08 12.32
CA GLN A 212 -5.09 -17.02 12.66
C GLN A 212 -3.95 -16.33 13.42
N VAL A 213 -3.60 -15.12 13.03
CA VAL A 213 -2.49 -14.34 13.58
C VAL A 213 -3.03 -13.06 14.21
N ASN A 214 -2.65 -12.79 15.46
CA ASN A 214 -3.05 -11.61 16.21
C ASN A 214 -2.17 -10.39 15.89
N ALA A 215 -0.87 -10.61 15.66
CA ALA A 215 0.05 -9.53 15.28
C ALA A 215 1.30 -10.05 14.58
N ILE A 216 2.04 -9.15 13.96
CA ILE A 216 3.32 -9.38 13.28
C ILE A 216 4.39 -8.46 13.88
N VAL A 217 5.55 -9.02 14.19
CA VAL A 217 6.67 -8.31 14.81
C VAL A 217 7.97 -8.64 14.08
N MET A 218 8.75 -7.62 13.68
CA MET A 218 9.93 -7.79 12.82
C MET A 218 11.13 -6.98 13.29
N ASP A 219 12.33 -7.54 13.06
CA ASP A 219 13.58 -6.79 13.26
C ASP A 219 13.79 -5.70 12.22
N THR A 220 13.43 -5.98 10.98
CA THR A 220 13.55 -5.08 9.82
C THR A 220 12.21 -4.44 9.45
N GLY A 221 12.22 -3.59 8.44
CA GLY A 221 11.01 -3.02 7.85
C GLY A 221 10.58 -1.68 8.46
N GLY A 222 10.13 -0.80 7.56
CA GLY A 222 9.57 0.52 7.87
C GLY A 222 8.08 0.61 7.53
N ARG A 223 7.49 1.80 7.65
CA ARG A 223 6.07 2.08 7.37
C ARG A 223 5.66 1.74 5.93
N THR A 224 6.57 1.86 4.99
CA THR A 224 6.36 1.66 3.55
C THR A 224 6.80 0.30 3.04
N SER A 225 7.29 -0.59 3.92
CA SER A 225 7.69 -1.94 3.51
C SER A 225 6.48 -2.74 2.98
N HIS A 226 6.72 -3.66 2.05
CA HIS A 226 5.68 -4.53 1.49
C HIS A 226 4.92 -5.30 2.58
N VAL A 227 5.62 -5.75 3.63
CA VAL A 227 5.02 -6.41 4.79
C VAL A 227 4.08 -5.48 5.55
N ALA A 228 4.46 -4.21 5.73
CA ALA A 228 3.61 -3.22 6.40
C ALA A 228 2.34 -2.92 5.60
N ILE A 229 2.45 -2.84 4.27
CA ILE A 229 1.31 -2.64 3.37
C ILE A 229 0.35 -3.83 3.48
N LEU A 230 0.87 -5.06 3.39
CA LEU A 230 0.06 -6.28 3.51
C LEU A 230 -0.58 -6.43 4.90
N ALA A 231 0.15 -6.15 5.97
CA ALA A 231 -0.39 -6.20 7.32
C ALA A 231 -1.56 -5.23 7.51
N ARG A 232 -1.48 -4.01 6.94
CA ARG A 232 -2.59 -3.05 6.91
C ARG A 232 -3.78 -3.56 6.10
N ALA A 233 -3.55 -4.11 4.92
CA ALA A 233 -4.59 -4.67 4.07
C ALA A 233 -5.32 -5.84 4.75
N LEU A 234 -4.58 -6.67 5.49
CA LEU A 234 -5.10 -7.78 6.28
C LEU A 234 -5.63 -7.37 7.66
N GLN A 235 -5.51 -6.09 8.04
CA GLN A 235 -5.88 -5.54 9.35
C GLN A 235 -5.20 -6.26 10.53
N ILE A 236 -3.95 -6.71 10.35
CA ILE A 236 -3.14 -7.35 11.37
C ILE A 236 -2.22 -6.29 11.98
N PRO A 237 -2.26 -6.03 13.31
CA PRO A 237 -1.33 -5.14 13.99
C PRO A 237 0.12 -5.53 13.72
N ALA A 238 0.99 -4.56 13.38
CA ALA A 238 2.37 -4.88 13.06
C ALA A 238 3.36 -3.80 13.55
N VAL A 239 4.52 -4.25 14.02
CA VAL A 239 5.67 -3.41 14.39
C VAL A 239 6.92 -3.93 13.71
N GLY A 240 7.62 -3.06 12.99
CA GLY A 240 8.91 -3.33 12.35
C GLY A 240 10.06 -2.55 12.98
N GLY A 241 11.28 -2.74 12.45
CA GLY A 241 12.45 -1.96 12.86
C GLY A 241 12.95 -2.20 14.29
N LEU A 242 12.63 -3.34 14.90
CA LEU A 242 12.99 -3.69 16.29
C LEU A 242 14.43 -4.18 16.45
N ARG A 243 15.13 -4.40 15.36
CA ARG A 243 16.55 -4.76 15.22
C ARG A 243 16.93 -6.19 15.66
N ASN A 244 16.45 -6.68 16.81
CA ASN A 244 16.86 -7.95 17.38
C ASN A 244 15.75 -8.71 18.14
N VAL A 245 14.48 -8.42 17.88
CA VAL A 245 13.36 -9.05 18.59
C VAL A 245 13.34 -10.57 18.36
N ALA A 246 13.68 -11.02 17.16
CA ALA A 246 13.71 -12.44 16.81
C ALA A 246 14.70 -13.26 17.67
N ALA A 247 15.81 -12.63 18.09
CA ALA A 247 16.80 -13.26 18.97
C ALA A 247 16.41 -13.22 20.46
N LEU A 248 15.52 -12.33 20.86
CA LEU A 248 15.12 -12.11 22.25
C LEU A 248 13.94 -12.98 22.69
N VAL A 249 13.12 -13.47 21.75
CA VAL A 249 11.93 -14.23 22.04
C VAL A 249 12.15 -15.74 21.94
N LYS A 250 11.33 -16.50 22.65
CA LYS A 250 11.23 -17.96 22.52
C LYS A 250 9.81 -18.36 22.17
N ASN A 251 9.69 -19.52 21.53
CA ASN A 251 8.37 -20.10 21.29
C ASN A 251 7.62 -20.29 22.62
N GLY A 252 6.38 -19.82 22.68
CA GLY A 252 5.55 -19.87 23.87
C GLY A 252 5.69 -18.66 24.82
N ASP A 253 6.59 -17.71 24.58
CA ASP A 253 6.61 -16.43 25.30
C ASP A 253 5.30 -15.67 25.05
N THR A 254 4.86 -14.87 26.02
CA THR A 254 3.72 -13.96 25.85
C THR A 254 4.22 -12.61 25.35
N ILE A 255 3.51 -12.01 24.42
CA ILE A 255 3.90 -10.72 23.85
C ILE A 255 2.70 -9.80 23.69
N ILE A 256 2.89 -8.52 24.02
CA ILE A 256 1.95 -7.42 23.71
C ILE A 256 2.53 -6.62 22.56
N VAL A 257 1.68 -6.30 21.59
CA VAL A 257 2.02 -5.52 20.40
C VAL A 257 1.10 -4.31 20.29
N ASP A 258 1.67 -3.12 20.34
CA ASP A 258 1.02 -1.84 20.03
C ASP A 258 1.48 -1.42 18.62
N GLY A 259 0.75 -1.83 17.60
CA GLY A 259 1.04 -1.51 16.21
C GLY A 259 0.79 -0.05 15.87
N SER A 260 0.03 0.69 16.70
CA SER A 260 -0.21 2.13 16.54
C SER A 260 0.95 2.96 17.09
N GLY A 261 1.48 2.59 18.27
CA GLY A 261 2.60 3.28 18.93
C GLY A 261 3.96 2.67 18.64
N GLY A 262 4.07 1.57 17.90
CA GLY A 262 5.34 0.91 17.61
C GLY A 262 5.99 0.22 18.82
N LYS A 263 5.22 -0.07 19.88
CA LYS A 263 5.74 -0.64 21.12
C LYS A 263 5.46 -2.13 21.22
N VAL A 264 6.45 -2.89 21.66
CA VAL A 264 6.36 -4.33 21.90
C VAL A 264 6.84 -4.65 23.30
N ILE A 265 6.09 -5.50 24.03
CA ILE A 265 6.44 -5.95 25.38
C ILE A 265 6.48 -7.47 25.40
N ILE A 266 7.67 -8.04 25.61
CA ILE A 266 7.92 -9.46 25.74
C ILE A 266 7.73 -9.84 27.20
N ASN A 267 7.01 -10.94 27.49
CA ASN A 267 6.67 -11.44 28.80
C ASN A 267 6.18 -10.34 29.76
N PRO A 268 5.02 -9.71 29.42
CA PRO A 268 4.45 -8.60 30.16
C PRO A 268 4.11 -9.01 31.60
N ASN A 269 4.23 -8.07 32.54
CA ASN A 269 3.70 -8.22 33.89
C ASN A 269 2.21 -7.84 33.97
N ASP A 270 1.59 -8.03 35.13
CA ASP A 270 0.15 -7.76 35.31
C ASP A 270 -0.22 -6.30 35.07
N ASP A 271 0.67 -5.33 35.35
CA ASP A 271 0.44 -3.92 35.06
C ASP A 271 0.47 -3.64 33.56
N ASP A 272 1.39 -4.25 32.82
CA ASP A 272 1.43 -4.17 31.35
C ASP A 272 0.14 -4.74 30.73
N VAL A 273 -0.32 -5.88 31.23
CA VAL A 273 -1.55 -6.55 30.75
C VAL A 273 -2.77 -5.68 31.04
N ARG A 274 -2.87 -5.09 32.24
CA ARG A 274 -3.95 -4.16 32.58
C ARG A 274 -3.98 -2.95 31.65
N LYS A 275 -2.83 -2.28 31.47
CA LYS A 275 -2.70 -1.12 30.58
C LYS A 275 -3.01 -1.48 29.11
N PHE A 276 -2.67 -2.69 28.70
CA PHE A 276 -3.02 -3.20 27.37
C PHE A 276 -4.52 -3.32 27.21
N HIS A 277 -5.24 -3.94 28.16
CA HIS A 277 -6.70 -4.09 28.09
C HIS A 277 -7.41 -2.73 28.10
N GLU A 278 -6.97 -1.78 28.94
CA GLU A 278 -7.52 -0.43 28.97
C GLU A 278 -7.38 0.26 27.60
N ARG A 279 -6.18 0.16 26.98
CA ARG A 279 -5.93 0.73 25.65
C ARG A 279 -6.70 0.01 24.55
N GLN A 280 -6.78 -1.30 24.60
CA GLN A 280 -7.55 -2.11 23.65
C GLN A 280 -9.04 -1.76 23.71
N GLU A 281 -9.62 -1.63 24.89
CA GLU A 281 -11.02 -1.24 25.05
C GLU A 281 -11.29 0.17 24.49
N ILE A 282 -10.39 1.12 24.75
CA ILE A 282 -10.48 2.47 24.20
C ILE A 282 -10.43 2.40 22.66
N PHE A 283 -9.48 1.68 22.10
CA PHE A 283 -9.32 1.51 20.65
C PHE A 283 -10.56 0.88 20.00
N GLU A 284 -11.07 -0.21 20.57
CA GLU A 284 -12.26 -0.89 20.06
C GLU A 284 -13.54 -0.04 20.21
N ARG A 285 -13.64 0.74 21.27
CA ARG A 285 -14.74 1.72 21.43
C ARG A 285 -14.65 2.80 20.36
N GLN A 286 -13.47 3.41 20.18
CA GLN A 286 -13.25 4.41 19.15
C GLN A 286 -13.53 3.86 17.76
N ARG A 287 -13.08 2.62 17.47
CA ARG A 287 -13.38 1.92 16.23
C ARG A 287 -14.88 1.77 15.99
N ARG A 288 -15.64 1.33 17.02
CA ARG A 288 -17.11 1.23 16.92
C ARG A 288 -17.77 2.59 16.70
N GLU A 289 -17.33 3.62 17.39
CA GLU A 289 -17.80 5.00 17.19
C GLU A 289 -17.55 5.49 15.76
N LEU A 290 -16.34 5.24 15.21
CA LEU A 290 -16.04 5.59 13.82
C LEU A 290 -16.98 4.90 12.83
N PHE A 291 -17.33 3.63 13.06
CA PHE A 291 -18.30 2.94 12.20
C PHE A 291 -19.68 3.59 12.19
N THR A 292 -20.08 4.24 13.28
CA THR A 292 -21.36 5.00 13.29
C THR A 292 -21.29 6.24 12.39
N MET A 293 -20.09 6.79 12.15
CA MET A 293 -19.91 7.96 11.30
C MET A 293 -20.21 7.67 9.82
N ARG A 294 -20.15 6.41 9.37
CA ARG A 294 -20.26 6.06 7.95
C ARG A 294 -21.53 6.59 7.28
N GLN A 295 -22.64 6.62 8.02
CA GLN A 295 -23.95 7.05 7.53
C GLN A 295 -24.21 8.56 7.68
N LEU A 296 -23.33 9.27 8.38
CA LEU A 296 -23.49 10.70 8.61
C LEU A 296 -22.93 11.50 7.45
N GLU A 297 -23.54 12.63 7.17
CA GLU A 297 -23.05 13.58 6.17
C GLU A 297 -21.72 14.23 6.62
N PRO A 298 -20.73 14.37 5.72
CA PRO A 298 -19.47 15.05 6.00
C PRO A 298 -19.63 16.57 5.93
N MET A 299 -20.31 17.13 6.91
CA MET A 299 -20.68 18.54 6.99
C MET A 299 -20.12 19.16 8.26
N THR A 300 -19.49 20.34 8.14
CA THR A 300 -19.00 21.12 9.29
C THR A 300 -20.17 21.56 10.19
N ARG A 301 -19.87 22.03 11.40
CA ARG A 301 -20.90 22.49 12.36
C ARG A 301 -21.71 23.68 11.84
N ASP A 302 -21.10 24.50 11.02
CA ASP A 302 -21.70 25.68 10.36
C ASP A 302 -22.25 25.41 8.95
N GLY A 303 -22.35 24.12 8.55
CA GLY A 303 -23.09 23.68 7.36
C GLY A 303 -22.32 23.59 6.05
N LYS A 304 -20.99 23.70 6.04
CA LYS A 304 -20.19 23.46 4.83
C LYS A 304 -20.08 21.95 4.58
N TYR A 305 -20.55 21.50 3.43
CA TYR A 305 -20.44 20.11 2.97
C TYR A 305 -19.11 19.89 2.26
N ILE A 306 -18.41 18.81 2.60
CA ILE A 306 -17.15 18.38 1.97
C ILE A 306 -17.35 16.97 1.43
N VAL A 307 -17.12 16.75 0.15
CA VAL A 307 -17.26 15.42 -0.47
C VAL A 307 -16.11 14.51 -0.02
N LEU A 308 -16.43 13.28 0.40
CA LEU A 308 -15.43 12.28 0.79
C LEU A 308 -15.45 11.10 -0.16
N HIS A 309 -14.34 10.87 -0.82
CA HIS A 309 -14.13 9.78 -1.75
C HIS A 309 -13.03 8.83 -1.26
N ALA A 310 -13.02 7.61 -1.84
CA ALA A 310 -11.96 6.65 -1.59
C ALA A 310 -10.90 6.68 -2.71
N ASN A 311 -9.63 6.45 -2.34
CA ASN A 311 -8.57 6.06 -3.26
C ASN A 311 -8.50 4.53 -3.29
N ILE A 312 -8.47 3.95 -4.47
CA ILE A 312 -8.29 2.51 -4.65
C ILE A 312 -7.20 2.21 -5.69
N GLU A 313 -6.56 1.07 -5.52
CA GLU A 313 -5.52 0.56 -6.41
C GLU A 313 -6.00 -0.65 -7.22
N LEU A 314 -6.94 -1.41 -6.67
CA LEU A 314 -7.45 -2.64 -7.26
C LEU A 314 -8.95 -2.54 -7.55
N PRO A 315 -9.42 -3.13 -8.68
CA PRO A 315 -10.85 -3.15 -8.98
C PRO A 315 -11.72 -3.77 -7.86
N THR A 316 -11.22 -4.80 -7.19
CA THR A 316 -11.93 -5.51 -6.10
C THR A 316 -12.10 -4.67 -4.82
N GLU A 317 -11.34 -3.60 -4.64
CA GLU A 317 -11.50 -2.69 -3.52
C GLU A 317 -12.79 -1.86 -3.63
N ALA A 318 -13.30 -1.66 -4.85
CA ALA A 318 -14.54 -0.94 -5.09
C ALA A 318 -15.72 -1.55 -4.31
N ASP A 319 -15.76 -2.88 -4.16
CA ASP A 319 -16.80 -3.60 -3.44
C ASP A 319 -16.95 -3.18 -1.96
N LYS A 320 -15.88 -2.61 -1.38
CA LYS A 320 -15.82 -2.22 0.03
C LYS A 320 -15.91 -0.72 0.27
N VAL A 321 -15.83 0.11 -0.75
CA VAL A 321 -15.79 1.59 -0.61
C VAL A 321 -16.99 2.13 0.17
N ALA A 322 -18.18 1.64 -0.14
CA ALA A 322 -19.42 2.04 0.53
C ALA A 322 -19.47 1.67 2.03
N ASP A 323 -18.80 0.58 2.41
CA ASP A 323 -18.74 0.13 3.81
C ASP A 323 -18.04 1.15 4.73
N PHE A 324 -17.19 1.99 4.18
CA PHE A 324 -16.46 3.04 4.89
C PHE A 324 -17.15 4.41 4.79
N GLY A 325 -18.31 4.49 4.11
CA GLY A 325 -19.11 5.73 4.01
C GLY A 325 -18.54 6.77 3.05
N ALA A 326 -17.73 6.34 2.06
CA ALA A 326 -17.35 7.17 0.94
C ALA A 326 -18.49 7.23 -0.11
N THR A 327 -18.61 8.37 -0.78
CA THR A 327 -19.66 8.63 -1.78
C THR A 327 -19.07 8.65 -3.21
N GLY A 328 -18.02 7.89 -3.46
CA GLY A 328 -17.38 7.78 -4.75
C GLY A 328 -15.92 7.32 -4.64
N ILE A 329 -15.30 7.17 -5.80
CA ILE A 329 -13.86 6.94 -5.92
C ILE A 329 -13.24 8.21 -6.50
N GLY A 330 -12.39 8.88 -5.72
CA GLY A 330 -11.71 10.11 -6.13
C GLY A 330 -10.36 9.86 -6.80
N LEU A 331 -9.84 8.63 -6.67
CA LEU A 331 -8.68 8.18 -7.43
C LEU A 331 -8.67 6.65 -7.56
N TYR A 332 -8.81 6.17 -8.79
CA TYR A 332 -8.37 4.83 -9.17
C TYR A 332 -7.05 4.92 -9.91
N ARG A 333 -6.02 4.24 -9.39
CA ARG A 333 -4.68 4.19 -9.99
C ARG A 333 -4.63 3.09 -11.04
N SER A 334 -4.78 3.46 -12.33
CA SER A 334 -4.87 2.50 -13.43
C SER A 334 -3.55 1.78 -13.76
N GLU A 335 -2.42 2.30 -13.30
CA GLU A 335 -1.10 1.73 -13.56
C GLU A 335 -0.94 0.29 -13.05
N PHE A 336 -1.71 -0.14 -12.06
CA PHE A 336 -1.70 -1.52 -11.58
C PHE A 336 -2.10 -2.56 -12.64
N LEU A 337 -2.90 -2.17 -13.62
CA LEU A 337 -3.23 -3.04 -14.75
C LEU A 337 -2.03 -3.28 -15.66
N PHE A 338 -1.07 -2.35 -15.68
CA PHE A 338 0.10 -2.36 -16.55
C PHE A 338 1.34 -3.00 -15.93
N PHE A 339 1.29 -3.47 -14.69
CA PHE A 339 2.41 -4.19 -14.06
C PHE A 339 2.55 -5.64 -14.49
N LYS A 340 1.82 -6.08 -15.51
CA LYS A 340 1.95 -7.41 -16.14
C LYS A 340 3.14 -7.44 -17.10
N LYS A 341 3.52 -8.65 -17.55
CA LYS A 341 4.60 -8.84 -18.53
C LYS A 341 4.33 -8.13 -19.86
N ASP A 342 3.08 -8.13 -20.28
CA ASP A 342 2.63 -7.50 -21.52
C ASP A 342 1.69 -6.33 -21.21
N VAL A 343 1.66 -5.34 -22.10
CA VAL A 343 0.70 -4.22 -22.01
C VAL A 343 -0.72 -4.79 -22.06
N PRO A 344 -1.60 -4.44 -21.11
CA PRO A 344 -2.95 -5.01 -21.04
C PRO A 344 -3.75 -4.65 -22.28
N THR A 345 -4.48 -5.63 -22.80
CA THR A 345 -5.39 -5.48 -23.95
C THR A 345 -6.55 -4.53 -23.62
N GLN A 346 -7.21 -4.00 -24.65
CA GLN A 346 -8.42 -3.18 -24.47
C GLN A 346 -9.49 -3.90 -23.65
N SER A 347 -9.71 -5.20 -23.93
CA SER A 347 -10.74 -6.01 -23.24
C SER A 347 -10.44 -6.23 -21.76
N GLU A 348 -9.18 -6.50 -21.41
CA GLU A 348 -8.77 -6.65 -20.00
C GLU A 348 -8.96 -5.35 -19.22
N GLN A 349 -8.57 -4.21 -19.81
CA GLN A 349 -8.75 -2.91 -19.21
C GLN A 349 -10.24 -2.55 -19.07
N GLU A 350 -11.02 -2.77 -20.11
CA GLU A 350 -12.46 -2.52 -20.12
C GLU A 350 -13.18 -3.31 -19.02
N SER A 351 -12.87 -4.59 -18.88
CA SER A 351 -13.46 -5.45 -17.85
C SER A 351 -13.17 -4.91 -16.43
N ALA A 352 -11.95 -4.50 -16.16
CA ALA A 352 -11.55 -3.94 -14.87
C ALA A 352 -12.25 -2.60 -14.58
N TYR A 353 -12.28 -1.69 -15.54
CA TYR A 353 -12.93 -0.39 -15.39
C TYR A 353 -14.45 -0.53 -15.26
N ARG A 354 -15.06 -1.42 -16.04
CA ARG A 354 -16.49 -1.70 -15.99
C ARG A 354 -16.93 -2.20 -14.62
N HIS A 355 -16.19 -3.15 -14.04
CA HIS A 355 -16.46 -3.63 -12.69
C HIS A 355 -16.51 -2.50 -11.67
N ILE A 356 -15.52 -1.59 -11.68
CA ILE A 356 -15.47 -0.45 -10.75
C ILE A 356 -16.65 0.50 -10.97
N LEU A 357 -16.93 0.86 -12.22
CA LEU A 357 -17.98 1.80 -12.57
C LEU A 357 -19.37 1.27 -12.21
N GLU A 358 -19.64 0.00 -12.50
CA GLU A 358 -20.92 -0.65 -12.17
C GLU A 358 -21.10 -0.80 -10.66
N THR A 359 -20.06 -1.22 -9.93
CA THR A 359 -20.08 -1.37 -8.48
C THR A 359 -20.37 -0.05 -7.77
N MET A 360 -19.82 1.04 -8.29
CA MET A 360 -19.95 2.36 -7.66
C MET A 360 -21.18 3.16 -8.11
N ALA A 361 -21.87 2.73 -9.16
CA ALA A 361 -23.04 3.49 -9.66
C ALA A 361 -24.10 3.70 -8.57
N PRO A 362 -24.68 4.91 -8.43
CA PRO A 362 -24.56 6.09 -9.29
C PRO A 362 -23.41 7.05 -8.90
N TYR A 363 -22.55 6.69 -7.96
CA TYR A 363 -21.49 7.56 -7.46
C TYR A 363 -20.35 7.76 -8.47
N PRO A 364 -19.71 8.94 -8.48
CA PRO A 364 -18.62 9.22 -9.41
C PRO A 364 -17.39 8.37 -9.15
N VAL A 365 -16.70 8.04 -10.23
CA VAL A 365 -15.43 7.32 -10.21
C VAL A 365 -14.41 8.10 -11.03
N VAL A 366 -13.38 8.62 -10.36
CA VAL A 366 -12.24 9.27 -11.02
C VAL A 366 -11.20 8.22 -11.35
N ILE A 367 -10.97 7.99 -12.64
CA ILE A 367 -9.92 7.09 -13.14
C ILE A 367 -8.78 7.92 -13.71
N ARG A 368 -7.59 7.77 -13.12
CA ARG A 368 -6.37 8.40 -13.62
C ARG A 368 -5.82 7.58 -14.79
N THR A 369 -5.51 8.23 -15.91
CA THR A 369 -4.80 7.61 -17.01
C THR A 369 -3.41 7.17 -16.56
N LEU A 370 -2.76 6.32 -17.33
CA LEU A 370 -1.49 5.70 -17.00
C LEU A 370 -0.46 6.70 -16.45
N ASP A 371 -0.01 6.47 -15.23
CA ASP A 371 1.09 7.18 -14.57
C ASP A 371 2.30 6.25 -14.41
N ALA A 372 2.83 5.79 -15.54
CA ALA A 372 4.02 4.95 -15.63
C ALA A 372 5.29 5.78 -15.85
N GLY A 373 6.43 5.28 -15.40
CA GLY A 373 7.73 5.95 -15.42
C GLY A 373 8.21 6.32 -14.01
N GLY A 374 9.40 6.87 -13.89
CA GLY A 374 9.99 7.15 -12.59
C GLY A 374 10.36 5.86 -11.84
N ASP A 375 9.80 5.68 -10.66
CA ASP A 375 9.94 4.47 -9.83
C ASP A 375 9.06 3.29 -10.30
N LYS A 376 8.14 3.56 -11.23
CA LYS A 376 7.17 2.58 -11.74
C LYS A 376 7.59 2.04 -13.09
N LEU A 377 8.39 0.98 -13.09
CA LEU A 377 8.79 0.30 -14.32
C LEU A 377 7.62 -0.54 -14.86
N VAL A 378 7.12 -0.15 -16.01
CA VAL A 378 6.13 -0.92 -16.77
C VAL A 378 6.82 -1.63 -17.91
N THR A 379 6.81 -2.95 -17.90
CA THR A 379 7.42 -3.77 -18.96
C THR A 379 6.77 -3.44 -20.31
N GLY A 380 7.59 -3.17 -21.33
CA GLY A 380 7.12 -2.76 -22.66
C GLY A 380 6.81 -1.25 -22.83
N VAL A 381 6.80 -0.46 -21.74
CA VAL A 381 6.62 1.00 -21.78
C VAL A 381 7.89 1.73 -21.39
N SER A 382 8.67 1.22 -20.43
CA SER A 382 9.85 1.87 -19.87
C SER A 382 11.12 1.15 -20.34
N ALA A 383 11.77 1.67 -21.37
CA ALA A 383 13.04 1.13 -21.88
C ALA A 383 14.22 2.10 -21.70
N VAL A 384 14.02 3.28 -21.10
CA VAL A 384 15.02 4.34 -21.01
C VAL A 384 15.64 4.35 -19.61
N ASN A 385 16.96 4.23 -19.57
CA ASN A 385 17.72 4.37 -18.31
C ASN A 385 17.95 5.87 -18.07
N GLU A 386 17.05 6.51 -17.34
CA GLU A 386 17.11 7.94 -17.04
C GLU A 386 17.83 8.20 -15.71
N SER A 387 18.62 9.26 -15.67
CA SER A 387 19.32 9.68 -14.44
C SER A 387 18.38 10.21 -13.36
N ASN A 388 17.27 10.81 -13.76
CA ASN A 388 16.24 11.38 -12.87
C ASN A 388 14.83 10.95 -13.32
N PRO A 389 14.43 9.69 -13.08
CA PRO A 389 13.21 9.13 -13.62
C PRO A 389 11.93 9.87 -13.19
N PHE A 390 11.89 10.43 -11.98
CA PHE A 390 10.74 11.21 -11.51
C PHE A 390 10.48 12.48 -12.32
N MET A 391 11.52 13.10 -12.87
CA MET A 391 11.46 14.31 -13.71
C MET A 391 11.54 14.01 -15.20
N GLY A 392 11.59 12.74 -15.57
CA GLY A 392 11.86 12.26 -16.92
C GLY A 392 10.61 11.97 -17.76
N TRP A 393 10.73 10.91 -18.56
CA TRP A 393 9.71 10.40 -19.46
C TRP A 393 8.73 9.50 -18.67
N ARG A 394 7.69 10.12 -18.11
CA ARG A 394 6.65 9.44 -17.31
C ARG A 394 5.26 10.00 -17.60
N SER A 395 4.25 9.23 -17.22
CA SER A 395 2.86 9.68 -17.14
C SER A 395 2.30 10.19 -18.48
N ILE A 396 1.71 11.38 -18.52
CA ILE A 396 1.14 11.94 -19.74
C ILE A 396 2.17 12.09 -20.87
N ARG A 397 3.45 12.28 -20.57
CA ARG A 397 4.52 12.35 -21.58
C ARG A 397 4.66 11.02 -22.30
N VAL A 398 4.66 9.92 -21.56
CA VAL A 398 4.63 8.55 -22.12
C VAL A 398 3.37 8.34 -22.94
N CYS A 399 2.21 8.71 -22.42
CA CYS A 399 0.92 8.55 -23.10
C CYS A 399 0.87 9.30 -24.44
N LEU A 400 1.44 10.51 -24.51
CA LEU A 400 1.44 11.33 -25.72
C LEU A 400 2.49 10.88 -26.74
N ASP A 401 3.54 10.18 -26.34
CA ASP A 401 4.54 9.59 -27.23
C ASP A 401 4.15 8.17 -27.69
N ARG A 402 3.46 7.41 -26.81
CA ARG A 402 2.93 6.08 -27.09
C ARG A 402 1.41 6.15 -27.22
N GLU A 403 0.96 6.89 -28.25
CA GLU A 403 -0.47 7.03 -28.54
C GLU A 403 -1.19 5.70 -28.74
N ASP A 404 -0.49 4.64 -29.17
CA ASP A 404 -1.03 3.29 -29.32
C ASP A 404 -1.54 2.75 -27.97
N ILE A 405 -0.76 2.89 -26.91
CA ILE A 405 -1.14 2.47 -25.55
C ILE A 405 -2.23 3.39 -25.01
N PHE A 406 -2.06 4.71 -25.19
CA PHE A 406 -2.98 5.70 -24.65
C PHE A 406 -4.38 5.59 -25.29
N ILE A 407 -4.48 5.47 -26.61
CA ILE A 407 -5.75 5.28 -27.31
C ILE A 407 -6.42 3.97 -26.87
N THR A 408 -5.67 2.88 -26.71
CA THR A 408 -6.20 1.61 -26.20
C THR A 408 -6.83 1.79 -24.82
N GLN A 409 -6.15 2.50 -23.90
CA GLN A 409 -6.70 2.79 -22.57
C GLN A 409 -7.95 3.67 -22.64
N LEU A 410 -7.92 4.75 -23.44
CA LEU A 410 -9.04 5.66 -23.59
C LEU A 410 -10.27 4.96 -24.19
N ARG A 411 -10.10 4.08 -25.18
CA ARG A 411 -11.18 3.27 -25.76
C ARG A 411 -11.79 2.35 -24.70
N ALA A 412 -10.96 1.65 -23.92
CA ALA A 412 -11.41 0.79 -22.84
C ALA A 412 -12.24 1.55 -21.78
N LEU A 413 -11.78 2.75 -21.38
CA LEU A 413 -12.47 3.62 -20.44
C LEU A 413 -13.83 4.09 -20.96
N LEU A 414 -13.88 4.50 -22.21
CA LEU A 414 -15.11 4.96 -22.86
C LEU A 414 -16.14 3.85 -23.02
N LEU A 415 -15.71 2.62 -23.36
CA LEU A 415 -16.58 1.45 -23.47
C LEU A 415 -17.08 0.96 -22.11
N ALA A 416 -16.24 1.04 -21.08
CA ALA A 416 -16.61 0.66 -19.73
C ALA A 416 -17.65 1.60 -19.10
N ASN A 417 -17.73 2.87 -19.56
CA ASN A 417 -18.58 3.91 -18.97
C ASN A 417 -20.06 3.79 -19.37
N THR A 418 -20.66 2.64 -19.11
CA THR A 418 -22.09 2.37 -19.40
C THR A 418 -23.03 3.11 -18.45
N GLN A 419 -22.56 3.44 -17.23
CA GLN A 419 -23.35 4.11 -16.19
C GLN A 419 -23.24 5.65 -16.25
N GLY A 420 -22.30 6.18 -17.04
CA GLY A 420 -22.08 7.64 -17.18
C GLY A 420 -21.43 8.29 -15.94
N ASN A 421 -20.87 7.53 -15.03
CA ASN A 421 -20.26 7.99 -13.77
C ASN A 421 -18.73 8.11 -13.82
N LEU A 422 -18.10 7.88 -14.95
CA LEU A 422 -16.66 8.06 -15.16
C LEU A 422 -16.27 9.54 -15.16
N ARG A 423 -15.24 9.89 -14.39
CA ARG A 423 -14.45 11.12 -14.50
C ARG A 423 -13.02 10.74 -14.89
N LEU A 424 -12.52 11.27 -16.01
CA LEU A 424 -11.18 10.99 -16.51
C LEU A 424 -10.18 11.99 -15.95
N LEU A 425 -9.10 11.53 -15.34
CA LEU A 425 -8.07 12.39 -14.74
C LEU A 425 -6.74 12.24 -15.48
N LEU A 426 -6.21 13.36 -15.99
CA LEU A 426 -4.95 13.44 -16.71
C LEU A 426 -3.81 13.83 -15.76
N PRO A 427 -2.84 12.93 -15.48
CA PRO A 427 -1.74 13.20 -14.57
C PRO A 427 -0.62 14.02 -15.22
N MET A 428 0.26 14.62 -14.40
CA MET A 428 1.51 15.30 -14.79
C MET A 428 1.37 16.37 -15.86
N ILE A 429 0.19 17.00 -15.96
CA ILE A 429 -0.01 18.13 -16.88
C ILE A 429 0.87 19.30 -16.43
N SER A 430 1.71 19.80 -17.33
CA SER A 430 2.59 20.94 -17.09
C SER A 430 2.38 22.10 -18.09
N SER A 431 1.60 21.87 -19.15
CA SER A 431 1.34 22.85 -20.18
C SER A 431 -0.04 22.71 -20.84
N MET A 432 -0.54 23.81 -21.44
CA MET A 432 -1.76 23.79 -22.23
C MET A 432 -1.64 22.89 -23.47
N SER A 433 -0.44 22.75 -24.04
CA SER A 433 -0.20 21.89 -25.19
C SER A 433 -0.42 20.41 -24.83
N GLU A 434 0.08 19.94 -23.69
CA GLU A 434 -0.15 18.57 -23.20
C GLU A 434 -1.64 18.30 -22.97
N LEU A 435 -2.35 19.22 -22.29
CA LEU A 435 -3.79 19.09 -22.07
C LEU A 435 -4.56 18.97 -23.39
N ARG A 436 -4.28 19.84 -24.34
CA ARG A 436 -4.98 19.85 -25.64
C ARG A 436 -4.67 18.62 -26.49
N ARG A 437 -3.41 18.16 -26.48
CA ARG A 437 -3.03 16.88 -27.14
C ARG A 437 -3.75 15.69 -26.50
N ALA A 438 -3.82 15.64 -25.18
CA ALA A 438 -4.55 14.57 -24.48
C ALA A 438 -6.05 14.60 -24.81
N LYS A 439 -6.68 15.78 -24.84
CA LYS A 439 -8.09 15.93 -25.27
C LYS A 439 -8.29 15.52 -26.74
N ALA A 440 -7.34 15.79 -27.62
CA ALA A 440 -7.38 15.31 -29.01
C ALA A 440 -7.33 13.78 -29.10
N CYS A 441 -6.52 13.10 -28.25
CA CYS A 441 -6.50 11.64 -28.14
C CYS A 441 -7.85 11.10 -27.62
N ILE A 442 -8.48 11.74 -26.64
CA ILE A 442 -9.82 11.37 -26.16
C ILE A 442 -10.86 11.49 -27.28
N ALA A 443 -10.84 12.59 -28.04
CA ALA A 443 -11.73 12.77 -29.18
C ALA A 443 -11.50 11.74 -30.30
N LYS A 444 -10.23 11.41 -30.57
CA LYS A 444 -9.84 10.36 -31.53
C LYS A 444 -10.36 8.97 -31.12
N ALA A 445 -10.16 8.60 -29.84
CA ALA A 445 -10.65 7.33 -29.30
C ALA A 445 -12.18 7.24 -29.37
N ARG A 446 -12.88 8.32 -29.01
CA ARG A 446 -14.34 8.41 -29.11
C ARG A 446 -14.82 8.21 -30.55
N LYS A 447 -14.24 8.95 -31.52
CA LYS A 447 -14.59 8.84 -32.92
C LYS A 447 -14.38 7.43 -33.46
N GLN A 448 -13.28 6.76 -33.13
CA GLN A 448 -13.05 5.38 -33.54
C GLN A 448 -14.18 4.45 -33.05
N LEU A 449 -14.61 4.61 -31.79
CA LEU A 449 -15.72 3.81 -31.25
C LEU A 449 -17.05 4.14 -31.92
N GLU A 450 -17.30 5.41 -32.24
CA GLU A 450 -18.51 5.82 -32.97
C GLU A 450 -18.53 5.26 -34.40
N ASP A 451 -17.38 5.26 -35.09
CA ASP A 451 -17.21 4.66 -36.43
C ASP A 451 -17.43 3.12 -36.41
N GLU A 452 -17.18 2.47 -35.27
CA GLU A 452 -17.46 1.05 -35.01
C GLU A 452 -18.91 0.78 -34.56
N GLY A 453 -19.74 1.82 -34.44
CA GLY A 453 -21.17 1.72 -34.08
C GLY A 453 -21.47 1.79 -32.59
N HIS A 454 -20.46 2.05 -31.74
CA HIS A 454 -20.66 2.30 -30.30
C HIS A 454 -21.17 3.72 -30.05
N LYS A 455 -21.80 3.92 -28.88
CA LYS A 455 -22.28 5.25 -28.42
C LYS A 455 -21.70 5.56 -27.03
N PRO A 456 -20.41 5.94 -26.94
CA PRO A 456 -19.79 6.21 -25.64
C PRO A 456 -20.43 7.43 -24.95
N ALA A 457 -20.73 7.31 -23.65
CA ALA A 457 -21.25 8.39 -22.84
C ALA A 457 -20.26 9.58 -22.79
N VAL A 458 -20.77 10.78 -22.54
CA VAL A 458 -19.93 11.96 -22.31
C VAL A 458 -19.13 11.76 -21.01
N VAL A 459 -17.84 12.09 -21.04
CA VAL A 459 -16.93 11.95 -19.91
C VAL A 459 -16.44 13.31 -19.48
N LYS A 460 -16.48 13.59 -18.17
CA LYS A 460 -15.83 14.75 -17.58
C LYS A 460 -14.32 14.53 -17.54
N VAL A 461 -13.56 15.55 -17.98
CA VAL A 461 -12.10 15.48 -18.05
C VAL A 461 -11.50 16.47 -17.07
N GLY A 462 -10.70 15.98 -16.14
CA GLY A 462 -9.95 16.79 -15.18
C GLY A 462 -8.45 16.71 -15.39
N ALA A 463 -7.74 17.71 -14.87
CA ALA A 463 -6.29 17.72 -14.80
C ALA A 463 -5.81 17.51 -13.36
N MET A 464 -4.77 16.68 -13.19
CA MET A 464 -4.08 16.57 -11.91
C MET A 464 -3.10 17.73 -11.79
N ILE A 465 -3.26 18.51 -10.73
CA ILE A 465 -2.37 19.63 -10.40
C ILE A 465 -1.35 19.11 -9.39
N GLU A 466 -0.20 18.73 -9.91
CA GLU A 466 0.88 18.12 -9.14
C GLU A 466 2.27 18.62 -9.58
N VAL A 467 2.32 19.44 -10.63
CA VAL A 467 3.54 20.09 -11.10
C VAL A 467 3.41 21.60 -10.88
N PRO A 468 4.39 22.28 -10.26
CA PRO A 468 4.34 23.74 -10.03
C PRO A 468 4.04 24.55 -11.29
N ALA A 469 4.52 24.10 -12.46
CA ALA A 469 4.22 24.76 -13.74
C ALA A 469 2.72 24.78 -14.06
N ALA A 470 1.96 23.73 -13.68
CA ALA A 470 0.51 23.70 -13.83
C ALA A 470 -0.17 24.76 -12.98
N VAL A 471 0.30 24.97 -11.74
CA VAL A 471 -0.23 26.02 -10.85
C VAL A 471 -0.06 27.40 -11.46
N MET A 472 1.09 27.67 -12.09
CA MET A 472 1.38 28.97 -12.72
C MET A 472 0.48 29.29 -13.92
N ILE A 473 -0.18 28.30 -14.51
CA ILE A 473 -1.10 28.46 -15.65
C ILE A 473 -2.53 27.99 -15.32
N VAL A 474 -2.82 27.81 -14.02
CA VAL A 474 -4.06 27.18 -13.55
C VAL A 474 -5.32 27.92 -14.03
N ASP A 475 -5.31 29.27 -14.12
CA ASP A 475 -6.40 30.06 -14.67
C ASP A 475 -6.73 29.69 -16.14
N LYS A 476 -5.73 29.28 -16.93
CA LYS A 476 -5.92 28.83 -18.32
C LYS A 476 -6.42 27.40 -18.36
N LEU A 477 -5.87 26.53 -17.50
CA LEU A 477 -6.29 25.13 -17.39
C LEU A 477 -7.76 25.03 -16.94
N ALA A 478 -8.18 25.82 -15.95
CA ALA A 478 -9.53 25.83 -15.41
C ALA A 478 -10.63 26.06 -16.47
N LYS A 479 -10.32 26.81 -17.52
CA LYS A 479 -11.25 27.08 -18.64
C LYS A 479 -11.45 25.90 -19.58
N GLU A 480 -10.58 24.91 -19.53
CA GLU A 480 -10.58 23.79 -20.48
C GLU A 480 -10.82 22.41 -19.84
N VAL A 481 -11.04 22.34 -18.51
CA VAL A 481 -11.31 21.10 -17.79
C VAL A 481 -12.59 21.19 -16.96
N ASP A 482 -13.11 20.04 -16.54
CA ASP A 482 -14.35 19.98 -15.75
C ASP A 482 -14.09 19.94 -14.23
N PHE A 483 -12.87 19.64 -13.80
CA PHE A 483 -12.45 19.60 -12.39
C PHE A 483 -10.92 19.56 -12.27
N PHE A 484 -10.42 19.89 -11.09
CA PHE A 484 -9.03 19.64 -10.71
C PHE A 484 -8.94 18.58 -9.63
N SER A 485 -7.83 17.82 -9.64
CA SER A 485 -7.42 16.96 -8.53
C SER A 485 -5.98 17.28 -8.15
N LEU A 486 -5.76 17.69 -6.91
CA LEU A 486 -4.42 18.00 -6.38
C LEU A 486 -3.70 16.72 -6.02
N GLY A 487 -2.61 16.42 -6.73
CA GLY A 487 -1.65 15.35 -6.42
C GLY A 487 -0.60 15.86 -5.44
N THR A 488 -0.98 16.04 -4.16
CA THR A 488 -0.14 16.74 -3.19
C THR A 488 1.21 16.08 -2.96
N ASN A 489 1.34 14.77 -3.10
CA ASN A 489 2.62 14.08 -2.92
C ASN A 489 3.67 14.54 -3.93
N ASP A 490 3.31 14.53 -5.22
CA ASP A 490 4.20 15.00 -6.29
C ASP A 490 4.33 16.53 -6.29
N LEU A 491 3.26 17.27 -5.95
CA LEU A 491 3.33 18.73 -5.80
C LEU A 491 4.35 19.15 -4.73
N ILE A 492 4.36 18.52 -3.56
CA ILE A 492 5.34 18.77 -2.50
C ILE A 492 6.76 18.42 -3.01
N GLN A 493 6.93 17.24 -3.58
CA GLN A 493 8.20 16.74 -4.10
C GLN A 493 8.82 17.72 -5.10
N PHE A 494 8.05 18.16 -6.09
CA PHE A 494 8.55 19.06 -7.13
C PHE A 494 8.70 20.51 -6.66
N THR A 495 7.85 20.97 -5.73
CA THR A 495 7.95 22.33 -5.18
C THR A 495 9.19 22.49 -4.32
N LEU A 496 9.50 21.51 -3.48
CA LEU A 496 10.61 21.54 -2.55
C LEU A 496 11.89 20.90 -3.11
N ALA A 497 11.83 20.32 -4.32
CA ALA A 497 12.92 19.55 -4.93
C ALA A 497 13.44 18.41 -4.03
N VAL A 498 12.54 17.72 -3.35
CA VAL A 498 12.83 16.65 -2.38
C VAL A 498 12.28 15.34 -2.89
N ASP A 499 13.14 14.35 -3.07
CA ASP A 499 12.70 12.99 -3.34
C ASP A 499 12.19 12.34 -2.05
N ARG A 500 10.87 12.05 -1.99
CA ARG A 500 10.20 11.44 -0.84
C ARG A 500 10.70 10.02 -0.49
N THR A 501 11.41 9.36 -1.43
CA THR A 501 11.97 8.02 -1.23
C THR A 501 13.39 8.08 -0.66
N ASN A 502 14.01 9.25 -0.60
CA ASN A 502 15.36 9.44 -0.08
C ASN A 502 15.33 9.64 1.44
N GLU A 503 15.74 8.62 2.19
CA GLU A 503 15.75 8.60 3.65
C GLU A 503 16.62 9.72 4.27
N LEU A 504 17.64 10.23 3.54
CA LEU A 504 18.55 11.26 4.05
C LEU A 504 17.92 12.65 4.12
N ILE A 505 16.87 12.91 3.35
CA ILE A 505 16.23 14.23 3.22
C ILE A 505 14.70 14.17 3.46
N THR A 506 14.22 13.08 4.04
CA THR A 506 12.77 12.88 4.31
C THR A 506 12.17 14.01 5.14
N ASP A 507 12.94 14.59 6.09
CA ASP A 507 12.49 15.70 6.93
C ASP A 507 12.24 17.00 6.14
N MET A 508 12.78 17.11 4.92
CA MET A 508 12.54 18.24 4.02
C MET A 508 11.22 18.08 3.22
N PHE A 509 10.61 16.91 3.24
CA PHE A 509 9.29 16.70 2.64
C PHE A 509 8.20 17.23 3.57
N GLN A 510 7.86 18.51 3.42
CA GLN A 510 7.03 19.28 4.36
C GLN A 510 5.67 19.63 3.75
N PRO A 511 4.58 18.89 4.04
CA PRO A 511 3.24 19.15 3.49
C PRO A 511 2.70 20.55 3.83
N HIS A 512 3.06 21.09 4.98
CA HIS A 512 2.59 22.39 5.45
C HIS A 512 3.54 23.54 5.10
N HIS A 513 4.46 23.33 4.14
CA HIS A 513 5.32 24.40 3.66
C HIS A 513 4.49 25.51 3.02
N PRO A 514 4.73 26.82 3.34
CA PRO A 514 3.92 27.92 2.84
C PRO A 514 3.79 27.97 1.32
N SER A 515 4.85 27.60 0.56
CA SER A 515 4.80 27.53 -0.90
C SER A 515 3.78 26.49 -1.39
N VAL A 516 3.71 25.33 -0.74
CA VAL A 516 2.75 24.26 -1.06
C VAL A 516 1.32 24.71 -0.78
N LEU A 517 1.09 25.29 0.41
CA LEU A 517 -0.23 25.80 0.80
C LEU A 517 -0.68 26.93 -0.13
N SER A 518 0.22 27.83 -0.53
CA SER A 518 -0.07 28.89 -1.50
C SER A 518 -0.46 28.36 -2.87
N MET A 519 0.21 27.30 -3.35
CA MET A 519 -0.13 26.64 -4.62
C MET A 519 -1.50 25.97 -4.57
N ILE A 520 -1.83 25.30 -3.46
CA ILE A 520 -3.16 24.72 -3.23
C ILE A 520 -4.21 25.85 -3.27
N TYR A 521 -4.01 26.93 -2.54
CA TYR A 521 -4.93 28.06 -2.47
C TYR A 521 -5.13 28.72 -3.84
N GLN A 522 -4.06 28.98 -4.61
CA GLN A 522 -4.13 29.52 -5.95
C GLN A 522 -4.96 28.63 -6.87
N THR A 523 -4.78 27.30 -6.77
CA THR A 523 -5.55 26.33 -7.55
C THR A 523 -7.03 26.38 -7.21
N VAL A 524 -7.38 26.44 -5.94
CA VAL A 524 -8.79 26.53 -5.49
C VAL A 524 -9.43 27.83 -5.97
N VAL A 525 -8.75 28.96 -5.81
CA VAL A 525 -9.27 30.28 -6.24
C VAL A 525 -9.52 30.31 -7.76
N ALA A 526 -8.57 29.80 -8.55
CA ALA A 526 -8.69 29.77 -10.01
C ALA A 526 -9.85 28.85 -10.46
N ALA A 527 -9.98 27.67 -9.86
CA ALA A 527 -11.04 26.71 -10.15
C ALA A 527 -12.43 27.28 -9.82
N HIS A 528 -12.59 27.84 -8.62
CA HIS A 528 -13.87 28.39 -8.19
C HIS A 528 -14.31 29.61 -9.02
N ARG A 529 -13.36 30.38 -9.56
CA ARG A 529 -13.66 31.48 -10.50
C ARG A 529 -14.32 30.99 -11.80
N GLU A 530 -13.93 29.80 -12.26
CA GLU A 530 -14.49 29.14 -13.44
C GLU A 530 -15.64 28.16 -13.09
N GLY A 531 -16.00 28.03 -11.80
CA GLY A 531 -17.12 27.21 -11.33
C GLY A 531 -16.85 25.70 -11.37
N ILE A 532 -15.57 25.28 -11.33
CA ILE A 532 -15.18 23.87 -11.31
C ILE A 532 -14.68 23.45 -9.93
N PRO A 533 -14.98 22.20 -9.48
CA PRO A 533 -14.56 21.72 -8.17
C PRO A 533 -13.08 21.33 -8.12
N VAL A 534 -12.52 21.37 -6.89
CA VAL A 534 -11.16 20.93 -6.59
C VAL A 534 -11.19 19.77 -5.60
N ALA A 535 -10.60 18.65 -6.02
CA ALA A 535 -10.34 17.48 -5.16
C ALA A 535 -8.88 17.44 -4.70
N VAL A 536 -8.62 16.77 -3.58
CA VAL A 536 -7.28 16.36 -3.14
C VAL A 536 -7.24 14.84 -3.02
N CYS A 537 -6.26 14.20 -3.65
CA CYS A 537 -6.09 12.74 -3.61
C CYS A 537 -4.74 12.27 -3.04
N GLY A 538 -3.88 13.20 -2.62
CA GLY A 538 -2.62 12.89 -1.93
C GLY A 538 -2.81 12.56 -0.44
N GLU A 539 -1.72 12.23 0.23
CA GLU A 539 -1.73 11.81 1.65
C GLU A 539 -2.23 12.89 2.61
N MET A 540 -2.10 14.17 2.25
CA MET A 540 -2.65 15.29 3.02
C MET A 540 -4.16 15.17 3.26
N SER A 541 -4.91 14.50 2.38
CA SER A 541 -6.37 14.30 2.53
C SER A 541 -6.77 13.42 3.72
N ALA A 542 -5.83 12.66 4.29
CA ALA A 542 -6.04 11.76 5.42
C ALA A 542 -5.32 12.22 6.70
N ASP A 543 -4.39 13.17 6.59
CA ASP A 543 -3.70 13.72 7.76
C ASP A 543 -4.57 14.73 8.50
N PRO A 544 -4.80 14.57 9.83
CA PRO A 544 -5.74 15.41 10.58
C PRO A 544 -5.48 16.91 10.50
N MET A 545 -4.22 17.34 10.58
CA MET A 545 -3.87 18.76 10.53
C MET A 545 -3.99 19.30 9.10
N SER A 546 -3.57 18.53 8.11
CA SER A 546 -3.75 18.87 6.70
C SER A 546 -5.23 18.98 6.30
N VAL A 547 -6.10 18.10 6.82
CA VAL A 547 -7.55 18.16 6.57
C VAL A 547 -8.13 19.51 7.00
N LEU A 548 -7.74 20.03 8.18
CA LEU A 548 -8.17 21.35 8.65
C LEU A 548 -7.78 22.45 7.68
N LEU A 549 -6.53 22.42 7.20
CA LEU A 549 -6.01 23.39 6.24
C LEU A 549 -6.71 23.27 4.88
N LEU A 550 -6.85 22.05 4.34
CA LEU A 550 -7.47 21.82 3.04
C LEU A 550 -8.93 22.28 3.01
N VAL A 551 -9.70 21.98 4.07
CA VAL A 551 -11.07 22.49 4.22
C VAL A 551 -11.06 24.01 4.32
N GLY A 552 -10.18 24.60 5.11
CA GLY A 552 -10.08 26.06 5.27
C GLY A 552 -9.59 26.78 4.01
N LEU A 553 -8.77 26.17 3.18
CA LEU A 553 -8.35 26.69 1.86
C LEU A 553 -9.46 26.59 0.81
N GLY A 554 -10.57 25.90 1.12
CA GLY A 554 -11.76 25.84 0.27
C GLY A 554 -11.81 24.65 -0.68
N VAL A 555 -11.05 23.56 -0.40
CA VAL A 555 -11.12 22.32 -1.18
C VAL A 555 -12.53 21.71 -1.07
N ASP A 556 -13.09 21.21 -2.18
CA ASP A 556 -14.45 20.67 -2.26
C ASP A 556 -14.53 19.18 -1.98
N GLU A 557 -13.52 18.42 -2.42
CA GLU A 557 -13.51 16.95 -2.36
C GLU A 557 -12.18 16.45 -1.74
N LEU A 558 -12.25 15.52 -0.78
CA LEU A 558 -11.09 14.85 -0.18
C LEU A 558 -11.15 13.35 -0.49
N SER A 559 -10.09 12.82 -1.08
CA SER A 559 -9.99 11.42 -1.46
C SER A 559 -8.81 10.74 -0.78
N MET A 560 -9.06 9.63 -0.11
CA MET A 560 -8.11 8.95 0.76
C MET A 560 -8.32 7.44 0.77
N THR A 561 -7.47 6.69 1.46
CA THR A 561 -7.74 5.26 1.66
C THR A 561 -9.12 5.06 2.31
N PRO A 562 -9.87 4.02 1.95
CA PRO A 562 -11.24 3.80 2.46
C PRO A 562 -11.34 3.90 3.98
N TRP A 563 -10.36 3.34 4.69
CA TRP A 563 -10.31 3.38 6.15
C TRP A 563 -10.25 4.79 6.74
N SER A 564 -9.54 5.72 6.09
CA SER A 564 -9.37 7.10 6.57
C SER A 564 -10.64 7.96 6.42
N VAL A 565 -11.58 7.56 5.57
CA VAL A 565 -12.81 8.32 5.30
C VAL A 565 -13.60 8.59 6.58
N MET A 566 -13.77 7.58 7.45
CA MET A 566 -14.54 7.74 8.68
C MET A 566 -13.85 8.70 9.67
N THR A 567 -12.52 8.63 9.76
CA THR A 567 -11.71 9.52 10.61
C THR A 567 -11.81 10.97 10.12
N THR A 568 -11.63 11.19 8.82
CA THR A 568 -11.75 12.52 8.20
C THR A 568 -13.17 13.07 8.35
N LYS A 569 -14.19 12.24 8.20
CA LYS A 569 -15.58 12.64 8.44
C LYS A 569 -15.78 13.10 9.88
N LYS A 570 -15.22 12.42 10.88
CA LYS A 570 -15.27 12.82 12.28
C LYS A 570 -14.61 14.17 12.50
N ILE A 571 -13.46 14.44 11.86
CA ILE A 571 -12.78 15.73 11.91
C ILE A 571 -13.68 16.83 11.34
N ILE A 572 -14.16 16.67 10.10
CA ILE A 572 -15.02 17.65 9.43
C ILE A 572 -16.24 18.02 10.29
N ARG A 573 -16.89 17.02 10.90
CA ARG A 573 -18.05 17.23 11.74
C ARG A 573 -17.76 17.91 13.07
N SER A 574 -16.50 18.01 13.47
CA SER A 574 -16.08 18.63 14.75
C SER A 574 -15.67 20.09 14.62
N ILE A 575 -15.55 20.62 13.40
CA ILE A 575 -15.03 21.96 13.13
C ILE A 575 -16.09 22.90 12.59
N ASN A 576 -15.81 24.22 12.66
CA ASN A 576 -16.51 25.27 11.94
C ASN A 576 -15.67 25.66 10.72
N PHE A 577 -16.30 25.79 9.57
CA PHE A 577 -15.63 26.17 8.32
C PHE A 577 -14.97 27.55 8.43
N GLU A 578 -15.68 28.54 8.98
CA GLU A 578 -15.15 29.90 9.12
C GLU A 578 -13.87 29.93 10.00
N ASP A 579 -13.81 29.15 11.11
CA ASP A 579 -12.62 29.08 11.97
C ASP A 579 -11.40 28.46 11.25
N VAL A 580 -11.61 27.36 10.52
CA VAL A 580 -10.50 26.74 9.76
C VAL A 580 -10.10 27.56 8.55
N ARG A 581 -11.03 28.32 7.94
CA ARG A 581 -10.74 29.27 6.88
C ARG A 581 -9.83 30.40 7.37
N ASP A 582 -10.17 31.03 8.50
CA ASP A 582 -9.35 32.09 9.09
C ASP A 582 -7.96 31.56 9.48
N THR A 583 -7.91 30.32 9.98
CA THR A 583 -6.64 29.62 10.25
C THR A 583 -5.84 29.43 8.97
N ALA A 584 -6.45 28.94 7.91
CA ALA A 584 -5.78 28.69 6.63
C ALA A 584 -5.23 30.00 6.03
N LEU A 585 -5.99 31.09 6.09
CA LEU A 585 -5.54 32.39 5.62
C LEU A 585 -4.39 32.95 6.47
N THR A 586 -4.40 32.67 7.78
CA THR A 586 -3.33 33.07 8.70
C THR A 586 -2.02 32.34 8.39
N VAL A 587 -2.06 31.01 8.17
CA VAL A 587 -0.86 30.22 7.89
C VAL A 587 -0.25 30.53 6.52
N LEU A 588 -1.03 31.04 5.55
CA LEU A 588 -0.48 31.51 4.29
C LEU A 588 0.46 32.72 4.42
N GLN A 589 0.44 33.41 5.56
CA GLN A 589 1.31 34.55 5.86
C GLN A 589 2.54 34.17 6.69
N MET A 590 2.72 32.88 7.04
CA MET A 590 3.84 32.39 7.82
C MET A 590 5.05 32.10 6.94
N ASP A 591 6.24 32.13 7.53
CA ASP A 591 7.50 32.08 6.81
C ASP A 591 7.94 30.63 6.48
N ASP A 592 7.62 29.67 7.33
CA ASP A 592 8.08 28.28 7.21
C ASP A 592 7.08 27.25 7.75
N ALA A 593 7.32 25.98 7.43
CA ALA A 593 6.47 24.87 7.83
C ALA A 593 6.48 24.60 9.34
N GLU A 594 7.58 24.94 10.02
CA GLU A 594 7.73 24.73 11.47
C GLU A 594 6.81 25.69 12.23
N ALA A 595 6.78 26.96 11.84
CA ALA A 595 5.85 27.95 12.39
C ALA A 595 4.39 27.55 12.15
N VAL A 596 4.06 27.08 10.93
CA VAL A 596 2.73 26.58 10.59
C VAL A 596 2.35 25.40 11.50
N ASN A 597 3.21 24.40 11.62
CA ASN A 597 2.97 23.22 12.45
C ASN A 597 2.78 23.59 13.92
N ALA A 598 3.63 24.46 14.49
CA ALA A 598 3.52 24.92 15.85
C ALA A 598 2.20 25.66 16.11
N PHE A 599 1.76 26.48 15.17
CA PHE A 599 0.50 27.21 15.25
C PHE A 599 -0.70 26.26 15.22
N LEU A 600 -0.73 25.32 14.27
CA LEU A 600 -1.80 24.32 14.15
C LEU A 600 -1.88 23.43 15.40
N TYR A 601 -0.73 22.95 15.85
CA TYR A 601 -0.67 22.12 17.05
C TYR A 601 -1.19 22.87 18.28
N LYS A 602 -0.75 24.11 18.49
CA LYS A 602 -1.23 24.94 19.59
C LYS A 602 -2.75 25.14 19.55
N LYS A 603 -3.33 25.29 18.34
CA LYS A 603 -4.76 25.59 18.19
C LYS A 603 -5.64 24.33 18.24
N TYR A 604 -5.20 23.22 17.63
CA TYR A 604 -6.07 22.06 17.37
C TYR A 604 -5.66 20.75 18.04
N ALA A 605 -4.47 20.67 18.71
CA ALA A 605 -4.02 19.42 19.32
C ALA A 605 -5.04 18.85 20.32
N GLN A 606 -5.63 19.72 21.15
CA GLN A 606 -6.64 19.31 22.11
C GLN A 606 -7.88 18.72 21.39
N THR A 607 -8.40 19.38 20.36
CA THR A 607 -9.55 18.92 19.58
C THR A 607 -9.26 17.55 18.95
N ILE A 608 -8.09 17.37 18.32
CA ILE A 608 -7.70 16.09 17.71
C ILE A 608 -7.56 14.98 18.76
N THR A 609 -7.02 15.31 19.93
CA THR A 609 -6.90 14.37 21.07
C THR A 609 -8.27 13.95 21.60
N GLU A 610 -9.18 14.90 21.80
CA GLU A 610 -10.56 14.64 22.27
C GLU A 610 -11.36 13.79 21.28
N LEU A 611 -11.08 13.90 19.99
CA LEU A 611 -11.66 13.03 18.97
C LEU A 611 -11.13 11.60 19.04
N GLY A 612 -10.08 11.33 19.80
CA GLY A 612 -9.45 10.02 19.91
C GLY A 612 -8.76 9.55 18.62
N ILE A 613 -8.38 10.47 17.75
CA ILE A 613 -7.82 10.18 16.43
C ILE A 613 -6.32 9.90 16.50
N SER A 614 -5.63 10.37 17.54
CA SER A 614 -4.19 10.17 17.75
C SER A 614 -3.73 8.71 17.75
N SER A 615 -4.63 7.77 18.08
CA SER A 615 -4.34 6.33 18.04
C SER A 615 -4.42 5.71 16.63
N PHE A 616 -5.05 6.40 15.67
CA PHE A 616 -5.20 5.95 14.29
C PHE A 616 -4.22 6.63 13.32
N VAL A 617 -3.65 7.75 13.75
CA VAL A 617 -2.59 8.48 13.05
C VAL A 617 -1.35 8.28 13.91
N GLY A 618 -0.35 7.57 13.37
CA GLY A 618 0.89 7.34 14.11
C GLY A 618 1.38 8.68 14.71
N GLN A 619 1.64 8.70 16.01
CA GLN A 619 2.06 9.88 16.73
C GLN A 619 3.22 10.55 15.99
N VAL A 620 3.01 11.78 15.54
CA VAL A 620 4.06 12.73 15.24
C VAL A 620 4.53 13.23 16.62
N GLU A 621 5.27 12.39 17.35
CA GLU A 621 6.06 12.81 18.48
C GLU A 621 7.52 12.85 18.04
N LYS A 622 8.04 14.09 17.99
CA LYS A 622 9.42 14.60 17.93
C LYS A 622 10.22 14.36 16.68
#